data_9f460fe3e0ede2bd74f9fe1df34f7e0d
#
_entry.id   9f460fe3e0ede2bd74f9fe1df34f7e0d
#
_cell.length_a   1.000
_cell.length_b   1.000
_cell.length_c   1.000
_cell.angle_alpha   90.00
_cell.angle_beta   90.00
_cell.angle_gamma   90.00
#
_symmetry.space_group_name_H-M   'P 1'
#
loop_
_entity.id
_entity.type
_entity.pdbx_description
1 polymer ?
#
loop_
_entity_poly.entity_id
_entity_poly.type
_entity_poly.pdbx_seq_one_letter_code
_entity_poly.pdbx_strand_id
1 'polypeptide(L)'
;MAKKKVPETAPPAVTPIWKDSPDEHDYLAAENYLALLFALKLAAEMAKKLRKTPMIGRKAKDILRASGLTVLPKDNFFVARNLQKIADGKPLSPVLLVRGDAVRGIPLIIADGYHRVCASWHQDEDAIIPSRIVNCP
;
A
#
# COMPACT_ATOMS: atom_id res chain seq x y z
N MET A 1 24.29 11.12 9.02
CA MET A 1 23.82 12.03 7.97
C MET A 1 22.82 13.01 8.54
N ALA A 2 22.98 14.27 8.21
CA ALA A 2 22.02 15.26 8.67
C ALA A 2 20.64 15.00 8.05
N LYS A 3 19.61 15.14 8.85
CA LYS A 3 18.26 15.03 8.36
C LYS A 3 18.01 16.12 7.30
N LYS A 4 17.47 15.75 6.16
CA LYS A 4 17.12 16.68 5.12
C LYS A 4 16.07 17.64 5.62
N LYS A 5 16.36 18.93 5.62
CA LYS A 5 15.40 19.96 5.99
C LYS A 5 14.58 20.40 4.79
N VAL A 6 13.28 20.56 5.01
CA VAL A 6 12.44 21.21 4.01
C VAL A 6 12.82 22.69 3.98
N PRO A 7 13.12 23.25 2.80
CA PRO A 7 13.40 24.70 2.70
C PRO A 7 12.24 25.52 3.25
N GLU A 8 12.53 26.63 3.91
CA GLU A 8 11.50 27.52 4.49
C GLU A 8 10.51 28.03 3.45
N THR A 9 10.96 28.18 2.21
CA THR A 9 10.14 28.65 1.10
C THR A 9 9.32 27.55 0.44
N ALA A 10 9.57 26.28 0.78
CA ALA A 10 8.82 25.18 0.20
C ALA A 10 7.47 25.04 0.89
N PRO A 11 6.39 24.74 0.13
CA PRO A 11 5.12 24.44 0.75
C PRO A 11 5.26 23.16 1.59
N PRO A 12 4.50 23.03 2.70
CA PRO A 12 4.51 21.80 3.49
C PRO A 12 4.03 20.62 2.62
N ALA A 13 4.61 19.45 2.89
CA ALA A 13 4.17 18.24 2.21
C ALA A 13 2.70 17.96 2.54
N VAL A 14 1.91 17.62 1.53
CA VAL A 14 0.51 17.28 1.71
C VAL A 14 0.43 15.85 2.24
N THR A 15 -0.24 15.67 3.38
CA THR A 15 -0.45 14.36 3.96
C THR A 15 -1.59 13.65 3.23
N PRO A 16 -1.40 12.39 2.79
CA PRO A 16 -2.50 11.65 2.19
C PRO A 16 -3.67 11.48 3.14
N ILE A 17 -4.88 11.60 2.60
CA ILE A 17 -6.12 11.32 3.32
C ILE A 17 -6.61 9.95 2.87
N TRP A 18 -7.12 9.15 3.81
CA TRP A 18 -7.52 7.78 3.54
C TRP A 18 -9.01 7.57 3.83
N LYS A 19 -9.64 6.71 3.03
CA LYS A 19 -10.99 6.24 3.31
C LYS A 19 -10.98 5.36 4.55
N ASP A 20 -12.14 5.17 5.17
CA ASP A 20 -12.25 4.36 6.39
C ASP A 20 -12.06 2.85 6.12
N SER A 21 -12.31 2.42 4.90
CA SER A 21 -12.13 1.03 4.50
C SER A 21 -11.80 0.95 3.01
N PRO A 22 -11.19 -0.17 2.57
CA PRO A 22 -10.96 -0.39 1.13
C PRO A 22 -12.25 -0.36 0.34
N ASP A 23 -12.17 0.12 -0.91
CA ASP A 23 -13.29 0.06 -1.84
C ASP A 23 -13.60 -1.39 -2.19
N GLU A 24 -14.86 -1.66 -2.55
CA GLU A 24 -15.28 -3.03 -2.86
C GLU A 24 -14.48 -3.65 -4.00
N HIS A 25 -14.19 -2.87 -5.04
CA HIS A 25 -13.40 -3.37 -6.17
C HIS A 25 -11.94 -3.67 -5.82
N ASP A 26 -11.42 -3.13 -4.72
CA ASP A 26 -10.05 -3.42 -4.27
C ASP A 26 -9.91 -4.88 -3.85
N TYR A 27 -10.93 -5.43 -3.20
CA TYR A 27 -10.92 -6.84 -2.80
C TYR A 27 -10.94 -7.76 -4.01
N LEU A 28 -11.68 -7.39 -5.05
CA LEU A 28 -11.70 -8.17 -6.30
C LEU A 28 -10.36 -8.10 -7.02
N ALA A 29 -9.73 -6.91 -7.03
CA ALA A 29 -8.41 -6.75 -7.60
C ALA A 29 -7.36 -7.57 -6.83
N ALA A 30 -7.42 -7.56 -5.49
CA ALA A 30 -6.54 -8.36 -4.66
C ALA A 30 -6.71 -9.86 -4.93
N GLU A 31 -7.95 -10.33 -5.02
CA GLU A 31 -8.24 -11.73 -5.32
C GLU A 31 -7.66 -12.13 -6.68
N ASN A 32 -7.85 -11.30 -7.69
CA ASN A 32 -7.33 -11.56 -9.04
C ASN A 32 -5.81 -11.66 -9.04
N TYR A 33 -5.14 -10.76 -8.33
CA TYR A 33 -3.69 -10.80 -8.21
C TYR A 33 -3.23 -12.06 -7.46
N LEU A 34 -3.85 -12.35 -6.33
CA LEU A 34 -3.51 -13.53 -5.52
C LEU A 34 -3.75 -14.84 -6.27
N ALA A 35 -4.72 -14.87 -7.18
CA ALA A 35 -4.98 -16.03 -8.01
C ALA A 35 -3.84 -16.36 -8.99
N LEU A 36 -2.90 -15.43 -9.19
CA LEU A 36 -1.68 -15.68 -9.94
C LEU A 36 -0.59 -16.33 -9.10
N LEU A 37 -0.70 -16.22 -7.78
CA LEU A 37 0.30 -16.71 -6.83
C LEU A 37 -0.17 -17.96 -6.07
N PHE A 38 -1.47 -18.12 -5.94
CA PHE A 38 -2.10 -19.20 -5.18
C PHE A 38 -3.22 -19.83 -6.01
N ALA A 39 -3.64 -21.03 -5.63
CA ALA A 39 -4.81 -21.65 -6.22
C ALA A 39 -6.05 -20.75 -6.04
N LEU A 40 -6.97 -20.80 -6.97
CA LEU A 40 -8.16 -19.94 -7.00
C LEU A 40 -8.92 -19.95 -5.67
N LYS A 41 -9.09 -21.15 -5.10
CA LYS A 41 -9.80 -21.29 -3.83
C LYS A 41 -9.10 -20.55 -2.68
N LEU A 42 -7.77 -20.65 -2.60
CA LEU A 42 -6.99 -19.94 -1.58
C LEU A 42 -7.06 -18.44 -1.76
N ALA A 43 -6.97 -17.97 -3.01
CA ALA A 43 -7.08 -16.54 -3.31
C ALA A 43 -8.43 -16.00 -2.86
N ALA A 44 -9.52 -16.71 -3.13
CA ALA A 44 -10.85 -16.32 -2.71
C ALA A 44 -10.98 -16.29 -1.18
N GLU A 45 -10.42 -17.27 -0.49
CA GLU A 45 -10.44 -17.34 0.97
C GLU A 45 -9.66 -16.17 1.59
N MET A 46 -8.50 -15.85 1.03
CA MET A 46 -7.69 -14.72 1.52
C MET A 46 -8.42 -13.39 1.33
N ALA A 47 -9.04 -13.18 0.16
CA ALA A 47 -9.81 -11.96 -0.10
C ALA A 47 -10.98 -11.84 0.87
N LYS A 48 -11.65 -12.95 1.16
CA LYS A 48 -12.75 -12.99 2.12
C LYS A 48 -12.26 -12.63 3.53
N LYS A 49 -11.12 -13.18 3.96
CA LYS A 49 -10.53 -12.85 5.25
C LYS A 49 -10.11 -11.39 5.35
N LEU A 50 -9.57 -10.82 4.28
CA LEU A 50 -9.16 -9.42 4.24
C LEU A 50 -10.32 -8.47 4.59
N ARG A 51 -11.55 -8.82 4.20
CA ARG A 51 -12.73 -8.02 4.55
C ARG A 51 -13.00 -7.95 6.05
N LYS A 52 -12.47 -8.91 6.81
CA LYS A 52 -12.76 -9.06 8.24
C LYS A 52 -11.59 -8.71 9.14
N THR A 53 -10.39 -8.49 8.58
CA THR A 53 -9.23 -8.13 9.40
C THR A 53 -9.33 -6.68 9.86
N PRO A 54 -8.78 -6.36 11.05
CA PRO A 54 -8.77 -4.99 11.51
C PRO A 54 -7.88 -4.12 10.64
N MET A 55 -8.20 -2.82 10.57
CA MET A 55 -7.36 -1.85 9.92
C MET A 55 -6.14 -1.57 10.80
N ILE A 56 -4.95 -1.62 10.22
CA ILE A 56 -3.70 -1.31 10.91
C ILE A 56 -2.89 -0.31 10.09
N GLY A 57 -2.12 0.54 10.79
CA GLY A 57 -1.23 1.50 10.11
C GLY A 57 0.16 0.93 9.93
N ARG A 58 0.73 1.08 8.73
CA ARG A 58 2.10 0.69 8.43
C ARG A 58 2.79 1.80 7.64
N LYS A 59 4.07 2.01 7.88
CA LYS A 59 4.84 3.02 7.15
C LYS A 59 5.07 2.59 5.71
N ALA A 60 4.98 3.55 4.79
CA ALA A 60 5.21 3.31 3.37
C ALA A 60 6.54 2.60 3.12
N LYS A 61 7.62 3.09 3.75
CA LYS A 61 8.95 2.48 3.59
C LYS A 61 9.02 1.04 4.09
N ASP A 62 8.31 0.71 5.16
CA ASP A 62 8.32 -0.64 5.71
C ASP A 62 7.55 -1.62 4.82
N ILE A 63 6.44 -1.18 4.25
CA ILE A 63 5.67 -1.99 3.30
C ILE A 63 6.54 -2.32 2.08
N LEU A 64 7.20 -1.30 1.52
CA LEU A 64 8.05 -1.51 0.34
C LEU A 64 9.24 -2.40 0.65
N ARG A 65 9.93 -2.15 1.77
CA ARG A 65 11.07 -2.96 2.17
C ARG A 65 10.68 -4.43 2.41
N ALA A 66 9.57 -4.65 3.11
CA ALA A 66 9.10 -6.01 3.40
C ALA A 66 8.65 -6.75 2.14
N SER A 67 8.14 -6.02 1.14
CA SER A 67 7.71 -6.63 -0.13
C SER A 67 8.86 -6.89 -1.10
N GLY A 68 10.00 -6.22 -0.90
CA GLY A 68 11.11 -6.29 -1.83
C GLY A 68 10.87 -5.59 -3.15
N LEU A 69 9.78 -4.85 -3.26
CA LEU A 69 9.44 -4.13 -4.49
C LEU A 69 10.13 -2.78 -4.55
N THR A 70 10.48 -2.37 -5.76
CA THR A 70 11.10 -1.07 -6.02
C THR A 70 10.06 0.04 -5.94
N VAL A 71 10.46 1.19 -5.41
CA VAL A 71 9.63 2.39 -5.49
C VAL A 71 9.53 2.80 -6.95
N LEU A 72 8.31 2.88 -7.46
CA LEU A 72 8.07 3.39 -8.80
C LEU A 72 8.26 4.91 -8.83
N PRO A 73 8.78 5.46 -9.94
CA PRO A 73 9.05 6.90 -10.01
C PRO A 73 7.77 7.73 -10.04
N LYS A 74 7.91 9.01 -9.73
CA LYS A 74 6.78 9.96 -9.70
C LYS A 74 6.07 10.10 -11.05
N ASP A 75 6.76 9.87 -12.16
CA ASP A 75 6.19 9.97 -13.49
C ASP A 75 5.52 8.67 -13.97
N ASN A 76 5.57 7.60 -13.17
CA ASN A 76 4.74 6.44 -13.46
C ASN A 76 3.28 6.90 -13.49
N PHE A 77 2.54 6.50 -14.51
CA PHE A 77 1.17 7.00 -14.72
C PHE A 77 0.27 6.86 -13.50
N PHE A 78 0.26 5.69 -12.87
CA PHE A 78 -0.60 5.44 -11.73
C PHE A 78 -0.09 6.10 -10.45
N VAL A 79 1.23 6.17 -10.27
CA VAL A 79 1.82 6.92 -9.15
C VAL A 79 1.48 8.40 -9.29
N ALA A 80 1.64 8.96 -10.48
CA ALA A 80 1.30 10.37 -10.74
C ALA A 80 -0.18 10.67 -10.48
N ARG A 81 -1.07 9.76 -10.87
CA ARG A 81 -2.51 9.92 -10.58
C ARG A 81 -2.78 9.94 -9.08
N ASN A 82 -2.14 9.07 -8.32
CA ASN A 82 -2.32 9.05 -6.86
C ASN A 82 -1.72 10.28 -6.21
N LEU A 83 -0.57 10.76 -6.69
CA LEU A 83 0.02 12.01 -6.22
C LEU A 83 -0.92 13.19 -6.48
N GLN A 84 -1.59 13.20 -7.62
CA GLN A 84 -2.57 14.26 -7.94
C GLN A 84 -3.78 14.19 -7.00
N LYS A 85 -4.28 13.00 -6.70
CA LYS A 85 -5.36 12.82 -5.72
C LYS A 85 -4.95 13.36 -4.36
N ILE A 86 -3.72 13.06 -3.92
CA ILE A 86 -3.20 13.56 -2.65
C ILE A 86 -3.17 15.10 -2.67
N ALA A 87 -2.65 15.69 -3.73
CA ALA A 87 -2.59 17.15 -3.87
C ALA A 87 -3.97 17.80 -3.86
N ASP A 88 -4.95 17.12 -4.43
CA ASP A 88 -6.34 17.60 -4.51
C ASP A 88 -7.15 17.33 -3.23
N GLY A 89 -6.55 16.71 -2.23
CA GLY A 89 -7.23 16.36 -0.99
C GLY A 89 -8.27 15.26 -1.15
N LYS A 90 -8.15 14.44 -2.18
CA LYS A 90 -9.05 13.31 -2.40
C LYS A 90 -8.58 12.09 -1.61
N PRO A 91 -9.48 11.38 -0.92
CA PRO A 91 -9.09 10.23 -0.12
C PRO A 91 -8.66 9.05 -0.97
N LEU A 92 -7.63 8.35 -0.49
CA LEU A 92 -7.14 7.11 -1.09
C LEU A 92 -7.77 5.91 -0.37
N SER A 93 -7.92 4.82 -1.09
CA SER A 93 -8.39 3.57 -0.51
C SER A 93 -7.24 2.88 0.25
N PRO A 94 -7.47 2.37 1.47
CA PRO A 94 -6.48 1.58 2.20
C PRO A 94 -5.97 0.39 1.38
N VAL A 95 -4.80 -0.12 1.73
CA VAL A 95 -4.16 -1.17 0.95
C VAL A 95 -4.41 -2.56 1.55
N LEU A 96 -4.27 -3.59 0.71
CA LEU A 96 -4.51 -4.97 1.09
C LEU A 96 -3.21 -5.75 0.98
N LEU A 97 -2.83 -6.43 2.06
CA LEU A 97 -1.54 -7.08 2.21
C LEU A 97 -1.71 -8.55 2.60
N VAL A 98 -0.75 -9.38 2.18
CA VAL A 98 -0.59 -10.74 2.70
C VAL A 98 0.75 -10.78 3.42
N ARG A 99 0.72 -11.15 4.71
CA ARG A 99 1.92 -11.22 5.53
C ARG A 99 2.93 -12.21 4.95
N GLY A 100 4.17 -11.78 4.86
CA GLY A 100 5.25 -12.67 4.48
C GLY A 100 5.68 -13.57 5.65
N ASP A 101 6.68 -14.39 5.39
CA ASP A 101 7.28 -15.24 6.39
C ASP A 101 8.79 -15.27 6.12
N ALA A 102 9.53 -14.47 6.88
CA ALA A 102 10.96 -14.32 6.68
C ALA A 102 11.71 -15.64 6.92
N VAL A 103 11.22 -16.49 7.81
CA VAL A 103 11.84 -17.81 8.09
C VAL A 103 11.78 -18.70 6.86
N ARG A 104 10.68 -18.65 6.11
CA ARG A 104 10.51 -19.41 4.86
C ARG A 104 10.98 -18.64 3.62
N GLY A 105 11.51 -17.44 3.79
CA GLY A 105 11.94 -16.61 2.66
C GLY A 105 10.82 -16.04 1.85
N ILE A 106 9.62 -15.89 2.42
CA ILE A 106 8.44 -15.36 1.71
C ILE A 106 8.31 -13.87 2.02
N PRO A 107 8.37 -12.99 1.00
CA PRO A 107 8.18 -11.55 1.22
C PRO A 107 6.73 -11.20 1.47
N LEU A 108 6.51 -9.98 1.99
CA LEU A 108 5.18 -9.40 2.06
C LEU A 108 4.61 -9.27 0.64
N ILE A 109 3.34 -9.55 0.47
CA ILE A 109 2.65 -9.36 -0.80
C ILE A 109 1.74 -8.14 -0.68
N ILE A 110 1.92 -7.17 -1.58
CA ILE A 110 0.96 -6.08 -1.74
C ILE A 110 -0.11 -6.59 -2.71
N ALA A 111 -1.20 -7.11 -2.16
CA ALA A 111 -2.26 -7.70 -2.97
C ALA A 111 -3.03 -6.64 -3.76
N ASP A 112 -3.17 -5.45 -3.20
CA ASP A 112 -3.75 -4.30 -3.87
C ASP A 112 -3.22 -3.00 -3.26
N GLY A 113 -2.85 -2.04 -4.10
CA GLY A 113 -2.45 -0.72 -3.66
C GLY A 113 -0.98 -0.37 -3.82
N TYR A 114 -0.22 -1.11 -4.60
CA TYR A 114 1.22 -0.85 -4.82
C TYR A 114 1.49 0.60 -5.24
N HIS A 115 0.72 1.13 -6.20
CA HIS A 115 0.91 2.51 -6.68
C HIS A 115 0.57 3.54 -5.59
N ARG A 116 -0.41 3.25 -4.75
CA ARG A 116 -0.76 4.12 -3.61
C ARG A 116 0.35 4.16 -2.58
N VAL A 117 1.00 3.01 -2.33
CA VAL A 117 2.15 2.94 -1.43
C VAL A 117 3.30 3.77 -1.98
N CYS A 118 3.60 3.63 -3.27
CA CYS A 118 4.67 4.40 -3.92
C CYS A 118 4.39 5.91 -3.86
N ALA A 119 3.17 6.33 -4.16
CA ALA A 119 2.79 7.74 -4.10
C ALA A 119 2.94 8.29 -2.68
N SER A 120 2.48 7.54 -1.69
CA SER A 120 2.62 7.93 -0.28
C SER A 120 4.08 8.06 0.12
N TRP A 121 4.92 7.12 -0.33
CA TRP A 121 6.37 7.16 -0.08
C TRP A 121 7.01 8.42 -0.64
N HIS A 122 6.60 8.86 -1.84
CA HIS A 122 7.13 10.08 -2.45
C HIS A 122 6.76 11.35 -1.68
N GLN A 123 5.63 11.33 -0.98
CA GLN A 123 5.25 12.44 -0.12
C GLN A 123 6.03 12.43 1.20
N ASP A 124 6.12 11.24 1.81
CA ASP A 124 6.84 11.02 3.05
C ASP A 124 7.04 9.52 3.21
N GLU A 125 8.28 9.06 3.23
CA GLU A 125 8.58 7.63 3.38
C GLU A 125 8.07 7.04 4.71
N ASP A 126 7.89 7.90 5.72
CA ASP A 126 7.33 7.52 7.02
C ASP A 126 5.81 7.65 7.07
N ALA A 127 5.16 8.00 5.95
CA ALA A 127 3.71 8.11 5.92
C ALA A 127 3.05 6.81 6.36
N ILE A 128 2.06 6.95 7.26
CA ILE A 128 1.31 5.79 7.78
C ILE A 128 0.20 5.48 6.80
N ILE A 129 0.20 4.25 6.30
CA ILE A 129 -0.78 3.75 5.34
C ILE A 129 -1.72 2.78 6.05
N PRO A 130 -3.02 3.08 6.11
CA PRO A 130 -3.98 2.13 6.67
C PRO A 130 -4.06 0.89 5.77
N SER A 131 -4.02 -0.27 6.39
CA SER A 131 -3.88 -1.54 5.70
C SER A 131 -4.71 -2.61 6.35
N ARG A 132 -5.16 -3.59 5.57
CA ARG A 132 -5.67 -4.86 6.07
C ARG A 132 -4.69 -5.93 5.67
N ILE A 133 -4.38 -6.85 6.59
CA ILE A 133 -3.38 -7.88 6.33
C ILE A 133 -3.91 -9.25 6.78
N VAL A 134 -3.69 -10.26 5.94
CA VAL A 134 -3.94 -11.66 6.27
C VAL A 134 -2.62 -12.42 6.29
N ASN A 135 -2.58 -13.52 7.01
CA ASN A 135 -1.39 -14.37 7.02
C ASN A 135 -1.30 -15.19 5.73
N CYS A 136 -0.07 -15.49 5.32
CA CYS A 136 0.18 -16.43 4.23
C CYS A 136 -0.29 -17.83 4.67
N PRO A 137 -0.99 -18.55 3.80
CA PRO A 137 -1.43 -19.92 4.10
C PRO A 137 -0.28 -20.89 4.38
#